data_fcf12fc9d38249143306e25536e0c0d7
#
_entry.id   fcf12fc9d38249143306e25536e0c0d7
#
_cell.length_a   1.000
_cell.length_b   1.000
_cell.length_c   1.000
_cell.angle_alpha   90.00
_cell.angle_beta   90.00
_cell.angle_gamma   90.00
#
_symmetry.space_group_name_H-M   'P 1'
#
loop_
_entity.id
_entity.type
_entity.pdbx_description
1 polymer ?
#
loop_
_entity_poly.entity_id
_entity_poly.type
_entity_poly.pdbx_seq_one_letter_code
_entity_poly.pdbx_strand_id
1 'polypeptide(L)'
;MVSMSVSLSRLLRCRLSSVGWSSRCVCMCDPTAPGVRWNSTRLDVDGSGRPATWDSFGIWDNRIEEPILLPPSIRYGTPIPQISLSKVGCASHIGRRRDNEDRFQVNKLMHNLLYFALFDGHGGPQAADFCHKHMEQHIRECLEVETDLQAVLSKAFLQVDAALAVELQMYGNASLMMVGTTATVALLRDGIELVVASVGDSRALLCRKGKARKLTDDHTPERKDEKHRIRQSGGLVTWNSVGQANVNGRLAMTRSIGDFDLKKSGVIAEPETTQTLLQHAHDSFLVLTTDGINFIMTNQEICDIINQCHDPTEAANVIAEQALQYGSEDNSTVIVVPFGAWGKHQNAEYTYDMSRNFASIGRWS
;
A
#
# COMPACT_ATOMS: atom_id res chain seq x y z
N MET A 1 -54.40 -5.29 32.14
CA MET A 1 -55.64 -5.70 31.42
C MET A 1 -55.28 -5.84 29.95
N VAL A 2 -55.48 -7.08 29.49
CA VAL A 2 -55.71 -7.59 28.13
C VAL A 2 -54.51 -7.49 27.19
N SER A 3 -53.69 -8.49 27.01
CA SER A 3 -53.80 -9.85 26.43
C SER A 3 -54.37 -9.85 25.00
N MET A 4 -53.55 -10.24 24.05
CA MET A 4 -53.83 -11.35 23.13
C MET A 4 -52.68 -11.61 22.15
N SER A 5 -52.11 -12.76 22.31
CA SER A 5 -51.38 -13.63 21.41
C SER A 5 -52.25 -14.09 20.23
N VAL A 6 -51.63 -14.33 19.06
CA VAL A 6 -51.98 -15.46 18.18
C VAL A 6 -50.74 -15.93 17.44
N SER A 7 -50.46 -17.18 17.68
CA SER A 7 -49.56 -18.10 16.97
C SER A 7 -50.21 -18.59 15.68
N LEU A 8 -49.43 -18.93 14.64
CA LEU A 8 -49.67 -20.15 13.85
C LEU A 8 -48.48 -20.52 12.98
N SER A 9 -47.93 -21.62 13.36
CA SER A 9 -46.99 -22.51 12.69
C SER A 9 -47.57 -23.06 11.36
N ARG A 10 -46.70 -23.27 10.36
CA ARG A 10 -46.84 -24.36 9.37
C ARG A 10 -45.52 -25.00 9.08
N LEU A 11 -45.35 -26.18 9.65
CA LEU A 11 -44.44 -27.23 9.27
C LEU A 11 -44.80 -27.80 7.89
N LEU A 12 -43.83 -27.93 7.02
CA LEU A 12 -43.88 -28.89 5.94
C LEU A 12 -42.61 -29.77 5.99
N ARG A 13 -42.85 -30.98 6.48
CA ARG A 13 -41.96 -32.13 6.37
C ARG A 13 -42.01 -32.61 4.93
N CYS A 14 -40.87 -32.78 4.27
CA CYS A 14 -40.73 -33.72 3.18
C CYS A 14 -39.73 -34.84 3.57
N ARG A 15 -40.18 -36.03 3.34
CA ARG A 15 -39.59 -37.32 3.71
C ARG A 15 -38.35 -37.61 2.84
N LEU A 16 -37.38 -38.16 3.49
CA LEU A 16 -36.30 -38.96 2.86
C LEU A 16 -36.88 -40.17 2.12
N SER A 17 -36.50 -40.36 0.90
CA SER A 17 -36.46 -41.66 0.25
C SER A 17 -35.10 -41.88 -0.39
N SER A 18 -34.39 -42.83 0.17
CA SER A 18 -33.17 -43.43 -0.31
C SER A 18 -33.42 -44.20 -1.59
N VAL A 19 -32.76 -43.88 -2.70
CA VAL A 19 -32.48 -44.81 -3.78
C VAL A 19 -31.09 -44.53 -4.30
N GLY A 20 -30.20 -45.49 -4.09
CA GLY A 20 -28.88 -45.50 -4.70
C GLY A 20 -28.94 -45.77 -6.18
N TRP A 21 -28.17 -45.02 -6.92
CA TRP A 21 -27.77 -45.38 -8.29
C TRP A 21 -26.31 -45.02 -8.51
N SER A 22 -25.51 -46.07 -8.59
CA SER A 22 -24.20 -46.09 -9.19
C SER A 22 -24.38 -45.95 -10.72
N SER A 23 -23.85 -44.88 -11.30
CA SER A 23 -23.71 -44.81 -12.74
C SER A 23 -22.34 -44.23 -13.08
N ARG A 24 -21.44 -45.12 -13.45
CA ARG A 24 -20.24 -44.76 -14.21
C ARG A 24 -20.67 -44.15 -15.53
N CYS A 25 -20.54 -42.85 -15.71
CA CYS A 25 -20.56 -42.23 -17.04
C CYS A 25 -19.20 -42.50 -17.70
N VAL A 26 -19.18 -43.50 -18.58
CA VAL A 26 -18.15 -43.67 -19.60
C VAL A 26 -18.52 -42.72 -20.72
N CYS A 27 -17.86 -41.58 -20.83
CA CYS A 27 -17.92 -40.74 -22.01
C CYS A 27 -17.17 -41.46 -23.14
N MET A 28 -17.89 -42.10 -24.04
CA MET A 28 -17.37 -42.47 -25.36
C MET A 28 -17.16 -41.19 -26.16
N CYS A 29 -15.92 -40.78 -26.35
CA CYS A 29 -15.56 -39.77 -27.33
C CYS A 29 -15.61 -40.37 -28.70
N ASP A 30 -16.49 -39.88 -29.56
CA ASP A 30 -16.58 -40.16 -30.97
C ASP A 30 -15.35 -39.56 -31.70
N PRO A 31 -14.53 -40.36 -32.41
CA PRO A 31 -13.27 -39.87 -33.00
C PRO A 31 -13.45 -39.11 -34.33
N THR A 32 -14.66 -38.77 -34.77
CA THR A 32 -14.91 -38.18 -36.09
C THR A 32 -15.52 -36.79 -36.13
N ALA A 33 -15.56 -36.06 -35.00
CA ALA A 33 -15.91 -34.63 -35.01
C ALA A 33 -14.70 -33.80 -35.44
N PRO A 34 -14.83 -32.84 -36.39
CA PRO A 34 -13.73 -31.96 -36.75
C PRO A 34 -13.33 -31.12 -35.54
N GLY A 35 -12.12 -31.36 -35.06
CA GLY A 35 -11.58 -30.72 -33.87
C GLY A 35 -11.64 -29.21 -33.97
N VAL A 36 -12.42 -28.58 -33.11
CA VAL A 36 -12.27 -27.18 -32.79
C VAL A 36 -10.86 -27.04 -32.17
N ARG A 37 -9.90 -26.63 -33.00
CA ARG A 37 -8.60 -26.23 -32.52
C ARG A 37 -8.82 -25.01 -31.60
N TRP A 38 -8.79 -25.24 -30.29
CA TRP A 38 -8.56 -24.17 -29.35
C TRP A 38 -7.16 -23.67 -29.64
N ASN A 39 -7.06 -22.58 -30.40
CA ASN A 39 -5.82 -21.83 -30.51
C ASN A 39 -5.50 -21.29 -29.11
N SER A 40 -4.78 -22.07 -28.33
CA SER A 40 -4.08 -21.54 -27.16
C SER A 40 -2.91 -20.70 -27.66
N THR A 41 -3.19 -19.47 -28.04
CA THR A 41 -2.20 -18.47 -28.48
C THR A 41 -1.33 -17.97 -27.35
N ARG A 42 -1.05 -18.80 -26.36
CA ARG A 42 -0.20 -18.43 -25.21
C ARG A 42 0.93 -19.42 -25.09
N LEU A 43 1.84 -19.27 -26.02
CA LEU A 43 3.16 -19.86 -25.95
C LEU A 43 3.99 -19.10 -24.94
N ASP A 44 4.91 -19.79 -24.28
CA ASP A 44 5.94 -19.13 -23.49
C ASP A 44 6.68 -18.08 -24.31
N VAL A 45 7.15 -17.07 -23.64
CA VAL A 45 7.90 -15.95 -24.26
C VAL A 45 9.18 -16.47 -24.97
N ASP A 46 9.67 -17.64 -24.59
CA ASP A 46 10.82 -18.31 -25.18
C ASP A 46 10.51 -19.09 -26.48
N GLY A 47 9.25 -19.13 -26.90
CA GLY A 47 8.84 -19.83 -28.13
C GLY A 47 8.88 -21.36 -28.05
N SER A 48 9.00 -21.95 -26.86
CA SER A 48 9.09 -23.40 -26.65
C SER A 48 7.81 -24.16 -27.02
N GLY A 49 6.70 -23.46 -27.21
CA GLY A 49 5.40 -24.04 -27.50
C GLY A 49 4.72 -24.72 -26.32
N ARG A 50 5.28 -24.56 -25.10
CA ARG A 50 4.69 -25.08 -23.88
C ARG A 50 3.64 -24.10 -23.34
N PRO A 51 2.61 -24.58 -22.63
CA PRO A 51 1.69 -23.69 -21.93
C PRO A 51 2.47 -22.83 -20.93
N ALA A 52 2.14 -21.54 -20.86
CA ALA A 52 2.73 -20.65 -19.87
C ALA A 52 2.54 -21.23 -18.46
N THR A 53 3.64 -21.49 -17.78
CA THR A 53 3.65 -21.92 -16.38
C THR A 53 3.83 -20.70 -15.47
N TRP A 54 3.68 -20.89 -14.17
CA TRP A 54 3.95 -19.85 -13.17
C TRP A 54 5.35 -19.29 -13.29
N ASP A 55 6.32 -20.13 -13.66
CA ASP A 55 7.72 -19.77 -13.84
C ASP A 55 7.93 -18.76 -14.98
N SER A 56 6.99 -18.70 -15.94
CA SER A 56 7.04 -17.74 -17.05
C SER A 56 6.63 -16.30 -16.65
N PHE A 57 6.15 -16.07 -15.42
CA PHE A 57 5.76 -14.75 -14.94
C PHE A 57 6.90 -13.96 -14.29
N GLY A 58 8.10 -14.52 -14.14
CA GLY A 58 9.27 -13.86 -13.60
C GLY A 58 10.10 -14.79 -12.72
N ILE A 59 11.20 -14.31 -12.18
CA ILE A 59 12.14 -15.06 -11.31
C ILE A 59 11.52 -15.34 -9.92
N TRP A 60 10.21 -15.60 -9.89
CA TRP A 60 9.42 -15.77 -8.66
C TRP A 60 9.26 -17.22 -8.25
N ASP A 61 10.15 -18.08 -8.73
CA ASP A 61 10.19 -19.47 -8.37
C ASP A 61 9.94 -19.66 -6.88
N ASN A 62 8.90 -20.39 -6.53
CA ASN A 62 8.50 -20.70 -5.16
C ASN A 62 8.09 -19.50 -4.27
N ARG A 63 7.88 -18.30 -4.81
CA ARG A 63 7.47 -17.11 -4.03
C ARG A 63 5.98 -16.81 -4.12
N ILE A 64 5.29 -17.50 -4.98
CA ILE A 64 3.84 -17.39 -5.15
C ILE A 64 3.20 -18.58 -4.47
N GLU A 65 2.32 -18.33 -3.51
CA GLU A 65 1.43 -19.35 -2.96
C GLU A 65 0.37 -19.75 -3.98
N GLU A 66 -0.56 -20.64 -3.62
CA GLU A 66 -1.60 -21.10 -4.55
C GLU A 66 -2.30 -19.93 -5.27
N PRO A 67 -2.49 -20.03 -6.59
CA PRO A 67 -3.08 -18.95 -7.38
C PRO A 67 -4.56 -18.75 -7.06
N ILE A 68 -4.96 -17.48 -7.05
CA ILE A 68 -6.37 -17.12 -6.95
C ILE A 68 -7.00 -17.20 -8.33
N LEU A 69 -7.99 -18.09 -8.51
CA LEU A 69 -8.75 -18.21 -9.74
C LEU A 69 -9.98 -17.28 -9.67
N LEU A 70 -9.82 -16.07 -10.18
CA LEU A 70 -10.94 -15.15 -10.37
C LEU A 70 -11.58 -15.30 -11.77
N PRO A 71 -12.83 -14.86 -11.96
CA PRO A 71 -13.49 -14.92 -13.26
C PRO A 71 -12.67 -14.41 -14.45
N PRO A 72 -11.90 -13.30 -14.35
CA PRO A 72 -10.97 -12.88 -15.40
C PRO A 72 -9.85 -13.90 -15.66
N SER A 73 -9.29 -14.51 -14.60
CA SER A 73 -8.25 -15.55 -14.74
C SER A 73 -8.79 -16.80 -15.42
N ILE A 74 -10.00 -17.23 -15.07
CA ILE A 74 -10.67 -18.37 -15.70
C ILE A 74 -10.93 -18.06 -17.17
N ARG A 75 -11.45 -16.86 -17.46
CA ARG A 75 -11.80 -16.46 -18.84
C ARG A 75 -10.57 -16.34 -19.73
N TYR A 76 -9.48 -15.76 -19.22
CA TYR A 76 -8.29 -15.48 -20.01
C TYR A 76 -7.17 -16.50 -19.80
N GLY A 77 -7.37 -17.47 -18.91
CA GLY A 77 -6.38 -18.51 -18.58
C GLY A 77 -5.11 -17.97 -17.93
N THR A 78 -5.17 -16.80 -17.28
CA THR A 78 -4.05 -16.17 -16.57
C THR A 78 -4.34 -16.22 -15.07
N PRO A 79 -3.66 -17.08 -14.33
CA PRO A 79 -3.87 -17.13 -12.89
C PRO A 79 -3.37 -15.85 -12.22
N ILE A 80 -3.99 -15.49 -11.09
CA ILE A 80 -3.60 -14.34 -10.27
C ILE A 80 -2.71 -14.85 -9.14
N PRO A 81 -1.47 -14.35 -9.02
CA PRO A 81 -0.58 -14.78 -7.97
C PRO A 81 -1.11 -14.35 -6.59
N GLN A 82 -1.07 -15.27 -5.64
CA GLN A 82 -1.32 -14.95 -4.24
C GLN A 82 -0.02 -14.43 -3.62
N ILE A 83 -0.09 -13.23 -3.05
CA ILE A 83 1.05 -12.60 -2.43
C ILE A 83 1.17 -13.09 -0.99
N SER A 84 2.29 -13.71 -0.64
CA SER A 84 2.59 -14.11 0.74
C SER A 84 3.18 -12.94 1.52
N LEU A 85 2.66 -12.68 2.72
CA LEU A 85 3.20 -11.66 3.62
C LEU A 85 4.64 -11.96 4.02
N SER A 86 5.06 -13.23 4.06
CA SER A 86 6.44 -13.63 4.36
C SER A 86 7.44 -13.23 3.27
N LYS A 87 6.94 -12.82 2.10
CA LYS A 87 7.76 -12.36 0.96
C LYS A 87 7.80 -10.84 0.83
N VAL A 88 7.10 -10.12 1.71
CA VAL A 88 7.17 -8.66 1.76
C VAL A 88 8.48 -8.26 2.44
N GLY A 89 9.26 -7.41 1.78
CA GLY A 89 10.48 -6.85 2.34
C GLY A 89 10.16 -5.61 3.16
N CYS A 90 10.72 -5.50 4.36
CA CYS A 90 10.58 -4.33 5.21
C CYS A 90 11.95 -3.98 5.81
N ALA A 91 12.27 -2.69 5.83
CA ALA A 91 13.43 -2.16 6.54
C ALA A 91 13.07 -0.81 7.17
N SER A 92 13.62 -0.56 8.36
CA SER A 92 13.45 0.71 9.08
C SER A 92 14.75 1.05 9.77
N HIS A 93 15.34 2.18 9.42
CA HIS A 93 16.61 2.67 9.94
C HIS A 93 16.40 3.99 10.66
N ILE A 94 17.06 4.14 11.81
CA ILE A 94 16.97 5.34 12.65
C ILE A 94 17.64 6.57 12.01
N GLY A 95 18.57 6.36 11.06
CA GLY A 95 19.38 7.45 10.53
C GLY A 95 20.30 8.08 11.57
N ARG A 96 20.36 9.41 11.58
CA ARG A 96 21.11 10.21 12.57
C ARG A 96 20.24 10.78 13.68
N ARG A 97 18.97 10.39 13.72
CA ARG A 97 18.03 10.79 14.77
C ARG A 97 18.35 10.08 16.08
N ARG A 98 17.82 10.57 17.22
CA ARG A 98 17.96 9.91 18.53
C ARG A 98 17.02 8.73 18.68
N ASP A 99 15.81 8.89 18.16
CA ASP A 99 14.73 7.91 18.23
C ASP A 99 14.21 7.62 16.82
N ASN A 100 13.67 6.41 16.62
CA ASN A 100 12.94 6.08 15.41
C ASN A 100 11.46 6.29 15.67
N GLU A 101 10.89 7.32 15.05
CA GLU A 101 9.47 7.67 15.15
C GLU A 101 8.63 7.02 14.04
N ASP A 102 9.28 6.37 13.05
CA ASP A 102 8.60 5.61 12.00
C ASP A 102 7.98 4.33 12.54
N ARG A 103 6.79 3.99 12.04
CA ARG A 103 6.14 2.68 12.26
C ARG A 103 5.63 2.13 10.94
N PHE A 104 5.64 0.81 10.86
CA PHE A 104 5.04 0.13 9.71
C PHE A 104 4.31 -1.13 10.14
N GLN A 105 3.36 -1.57 9.33
CA GLN A 105 2.59 -2.78 9.57
C GLN A 105 2.27 -3.48 8.27
N VAL A 106 2.40 -4.80 8.28
CA VAL A 106 2.06 -5.69 7.17
C VAL A 106 1.21 -6.82 7.72
N ASN A 107 -0.04 -6.91 7.28
CA ASN A 107 -0.99 -7.88 7.84
C ASN A 107 -2.01 -8.36 6.80
N LYS A 108 -2.75 -9.39 7.16
CA LYS A 108 -3.90 -9.91 6.41
C LYS A 108 -5.18 -9.58 7.18
N LEU A 109 -5.99 -8.67 6.64
CA LEU A 109 -7.24 -8.27 7.28
C LEU A 109 -8.33 -9.33 7.14
N MET A 110 -8.45 -9.89 5.92
CA MET A 110 -9.43 -10.92 5.57
C MET A 110 -8.75 -11.96 4.68
N HIS A 111 -9.44 -13.06 4.41
CA HIS A 111 -8.91 -14.11 3.52
C HIS A 111 -8.35 -13.56 2.20
N ASN A 112 -9.01 -12.56 1.64
CA ASN A 112 -8.69 -11.96 0.34
C ASN A 112 -8.22 -10.50 0.41
N LEU A 113 -7.91 -9.96 1.59
CA LEU A 113 -7.54 -8.55 1.77
C LEU A 113 -6.24 -8.43 2.57
N LEU A 114 -5.20 -7.94 1.90
CA LEU A 114 -3.90 -7.62 2.48
C LEU A 114 -3.83 -6.14 2.83
N TYR A 115 -3.06 -5.84 3.87
CA TYR A 115 -2.88 -4.51 4.45
C TYR A 115 -1.41 -4.19 4.61
N PHE A 116 -1.00 -3.03 4.12
CA PHE A 116 0.34 -2.48 4.21
C PHE A 116 0.22 -1.04 4.68
N ALA A 117 0.88 -0.68 5.75
CA ALA A 117 0.80 0.66 6.31
C ALA A 117 2.16 1.18 6.72
N LEU A 118 2.38 2.46 6.51
CA LEU A 118 3.58 3.19 6.85
C LEU A 118 3.17 4.49 7.53
N PHE A 119 3.79 4.78 8.68
CA PHE A 119 3.52 5.95 9.52
C PHE A 119 4.86 6.59 9.86
N ASP A 120 5.07 7.81 9.39
CA ASP A 120 6.24 8.64 9.66
C ASP A 120 5.85 9.65 10.74
N GLY A 121 6.34 9.42 11.96
CA GLY A 121 6.00 10.19 13.14
C GLY A 121 6.86 11.44 13.29
N HIS A 122 6.27 12.52 13.82
CA HIS A 122 6.99 13.73 14.13
C HIS A 122 6.51 14.38 15.43
N GLY A 123 7.45 15.06 16.10
CA GLY A 123 7.20 15.68 17.41
C GLY A 123 7.08 14.66 18.55
N GLY A 124 7.42 13.41 18.28
CA GLY A 124 7.36 12.25 19.16
C GLY A 124 6.68 11.07 18.51
N PRO A 125 6.93 9.84 19.00
CA PRO A 125 6.42 8.60 18.38
C PRO A 125 4.94 8.33 18.67
N GLN A 126 4.28 9.10 19.54
CA GLN A 126 2.96 8.75 20.09
C GLN A 126 1.87 8.63 19.01
N ALA A 127 1.88 9.54 18.02
CA ALA A 127 0.89 9.50 16.94
C ALA A 127 1.11 8.29 16.03
N ALA A 128 2.35 8.00 15.65
CA ALA A 128 2.71 6.83 14.84
C ALA A 128 2.44 5.51 15.58
N ASP A 129 2.75 5.44 16.89
CA ASP A 129 2.45 4.29 17.75
C ASP A 129 0.93 4.04 17.85
N PHE A 130 0.15 5.12 18.00
CA PHE A 130 -1.31 5.03 18.03
C PHE A 130 -1.87 4.51 16.70
N CYS A 131 -1.42 5.08 15.59
CA CYS A 131 -1.85 4.64 14.25
C CYS A 131 -1.46 3.18 13.99
N HIS A 132 -0.24 2.78 14.33
CA HIS A 132 0.22 1.40 14.20
C HIS A 132 -0.68 0.42 14.99
N LYS A 133 -1.14 0.81 16.16
CA LYS A 133 -1.97 -0.03 17.04
C LYS A 133 -3.44 -0.09 16.61
N HIS A 134 -4.00 1.03 16.09
CA HIS A 134 -5.45 1.19 15.97
C HIS A 134 -5.96 1.27 14.52
N MET A 135 -5.12 1.63 13.53
CA MET A 135 -5.56 1.81 12.13
C MET A 135 -6.21 0.54 11.57
N GLU A 136 -5.61 -0.62 11.79
CA GLU A 136 -6.15 -1.90 11.32
C GLU A 136 -7.56 -2.15 11.86
N GLN A 137 -7.79 -1.90 13.15
CA GLN A 137 -9.09 -2.09 13.79
C GLN A 137 -10.16 -1.19 13.18
N HIS A 138 -9.88 0.09 13.01
CA HIS A 138 -10.82 1.03 12.39
C HIS A 138 -11.14 0.66 10.94
N ILE A 139 -10.15 0.18 10.18
CA ILE A 139 -10.41 -0.33 8.83
C ILE A 139 -11.34 -1.55 8.88
N ARG A 140 -11.12 -2.50 9.79
CA ARG A 140 -12.00 -3.69 9.95
C ARG A 140 -13.43 -3.30 10.30
N GLU A 141 -13.62 -2.36 11.22
CA GLU A 141 -14.94 -1.84 11.61
C GLU A 141 -15.63 -1.15 10.43
N CYS A 142 -14.89 -0.38 9.62
CA CYS A 142 -15.46 0.24 8.42
C CYS A 142 -15.85 -0.79 7.35
N LEU A 143 -15.09 -1.88 7.20
CA LEU A 143 -15.36 -2.96 6.24
C LEU A 143 -16.64 -3.76 6.57
N GLU A 144 -17.14 -3.72 7.81
CA GLU A 144 -18.42 -4.35 8.18
C GLU A 144 -19.63 -3.66 7.53
N VAL A 145 -19.50 -2.37 7.20
CA VAL A 145 -20.62 -1.54 6.71
C VAL A 145 -20.38 -0.98 5.30
N GLU A 146 -19.16 -1.03 4.81
CA GLU A 146 -18.77 -0.42 3.53
C GLU A 146 -17.92 -1.41 2.71
N THR A 147 -18.18 -1.51 1.43
CA THR A 147 -17.46 -2.40 0.50
C THR A 147 -16.47 -1.66 -0.40
N ASP A 148 -16.66 -0.36 -0.59
CA ASP A 148 -15.72 0.48 -1.33
C ASP A 148 -14.49 0.79 -0.47
N LEU A 149 -13.34 0.27 -0.88
CA LEU A 149 -12.09 0.42 -0.13
C LEU A 149 -11.62 1.88 -0.02
N GLN A 150 -11.96 2.75 -0.97
CA GLN A 150 -11.62 4.17 -0.88
C GLN A 150 -12.43 4.84 0.23
N ALA A 151 -13.74 4.57 0.29
CA ALA A 151 -14.61 5.06 1.35
C ALA A 151 -14.23 4.50 2.73
N VAL A 152 -13.88 3.20 2.80
CA VAL A 152 -13.36 2.54 4.01
C VAL A 152 -12.14 3.26 4.55
N LEU A 153 -11.12 3.49 3.71
CA LEU A 153 -9.88 4.14 4.13
C LEU A 153 -10.13 5.60 4.54
N SER A 154 -10.90 6.36 3.75
CA SER A 154 -11.21 7.76 4.09
C SER A 154 -11.88 7.88 5.45
N LYS A 155 -12.81 6.98 5.74
CA LYS A 155 -13.53 6.96 7.03
C LYS A 155 -12.60 6.52 8.17
N ALA A 156 -11.79 5.49 7.97
CA ALA A 156 -10.87 4.99 8.98
C ALA A 156 -9.82 6.03 9.40
N PHE A 157 -9.25 6.79 8.45
CA PHE A 157 -8.30 7.86 8.76
C PHE A 157 -8.90 8.94 9.67
N LEU A 158 -10.13 9.38 9.35
CA LEU A 158 -10.83 10.38 10.18
C LEU A 158 -11.19 9.83 11.56
N GLN A 159 -11.57 8.56 11.65
CA GLN A 159 -11.88 7.92 12.94
C GLN A 159 -10.64 7.77 13.81
N VAL A 160 -9.49 7.37 13.22
CA VAL A 160 -8.21 7.25 13.93
C VAL A 160 -7.75 8.62 14.43
N ASP A 161 -7.85 9.68 13.61
CA ASP A 161 -7.51 11.05 14.02
C ASP A 161 -8.38 11.51 15.21
N ALA A 162 -9.68 11.28 15.14
CA ALA A 162 -10.60 11.60 16.22
C ALA A 162 -10.33 10.80 17.51
N ALA A 163 -10.02 9.51 17.38
CA ALA A 163 -9.69 8.67 18.53
C ALA A 163 -8.37 9.07 19.18
N LEU A 164 -7.35 9.41 18.38
CA LEU A 164 -6.08 9.96 18.88
C LEU A 164 -6.29 11.27 19.65
N ALA A 165 -7.15 12.15 19.15
CA ALA A 165 -7.46 13.42 19.85
C ALA A 165 -8.01 13.16 21.27
N VAL A 166 -8.90 12.19 21.42
CA VAL A 166 -9.45 11.81 22.73
C VAL A 166 -8.37 11.23 23.63
N GLU A 167 -7.53 10.34 23.12
CA GLU A 167 -6.45 9.74 23.92
C GLU A 167 -5.44 10.79 24.41
N LEU A 168 -4.97 11.67 23.51
CA LEU A 168 -4.00 12.69 23.89
C LEU A 168 -4.55 13.72 24.90
N GLN A 169 -5.84 14.04 24.81
CA GLN A 169 -6.50 14.90 25.79
C GLN A 169 -6.52 14.30 27.20
N MET A 170 -6.62 12.97 27.32
CA MET A 170 -6.62 12.28 28.60
C MET A 170 -5.28 12.43 29.35
N TYR A 171 -4.18 12.57 28.61
CA TYR A 171 -2.85 12.79 29.23
C TYR A 171 -2.67 14.20 29.80
N GLY A 172 -3.53 15.17 29.46
CA GLY A 172 -3.50 16.55 30.00
C GLY A 172 -2.24 17.36 29.67
N ASN A 173 -1.41 16.88 28.73
CA ASN A 173 -0.18 17.53 28.31
C ASN A 173 -0.37 18.25 26.97
N ALA A 174 -0.33 19.57 26.99
CA ALA A 174 -0.49 20.40 25.79
C ALA A 174 0.55 20.11 24.69
N SER A 175 1.76 19.67 25.05
CA SER A 175 2.82 19.33 24.08
C SER A 175 2.43 18.16 23.20
N LEU A 176 1.60 17.23 23.70
CA LEU A 176 1.11 16.09 22.93
C LEU A 176 0.14 16.48 21.82
N MET A 177 -0.46 17.69 21.90
CA MET A 177 -1.31 18.19 20.81
C MET A 177 -0.53 18.60 19.57
N MET A 178 0.80 18.62 19.66
CA MET A 178 1.74 18.99 18.60
C MET A 178 2.40 17.76 17.94
N VAL A 179 2.11 16.56 18.44
CA VAL A 179 2.60 15.32 17.80
C VAL A 179 1.72 14.96 16.62
N GLY A 180 2.33 14.45 15.58
CA GLY A 180 1.61 14.00 14.39
C GLY A 180 2.33 12.86 13.69
N THR A 181 1.70 12.34 12.67
CA THR A 181 2.27 11.34 11.80
C THR A 181 1.69 11.43 10.40
N THR A 182 2.51 11.17 9.39
CA THR A 182 1.98 10.77 8.08
C THR A 182 1.27 9.44 8.21
N ALA A 183 0.44 9.11 7.26
CA ALA A 183 -0.08 7.76 7.11
C ALA A 183 -0.23 7.44 5.63
N THR A 184 0.42 6.36 5.18
CA THR A 184 0.25 5.80 3.84
C THR A 184 -0.17 4.35 3.99
N VAL A 185 -1.42 4.07 3.61
CA VAL A 185 -2.05 2.75 3.76
C VAL A 185 -2.43 2.21 2.41
N ALA A 186 -2.02 0.99 2.12
CA ALA A 186 -2.38 0.25 0.91
C ALA A 186 -3.19 -1.00 1.28
N LEU A 187 -4.33 -1.15 0.63
CA LEU A 187 -5.17 -2.35 0.69
C LEU A 187 -5.11 -3.06 -0.66
N LEU A 188 -4.88 -4.36 -0.62
CA LEU A 188 -4.90 -5.20 -1.82
C LEU A 188 -5.96 -6.30 -1.68
N ARG A 189 -7.05 -6.17 -2.45
CA ARG A 189 -8.17 -7.13 -2.48
C ARG A 189 -8.03 -8.08 -3.65
N ASP A 190 -8.22 -9.38 -3.38
CA ASP A 190 -8.19 -10.47 -4.37
C ASP A 190 -6.91 -10.51 -5.22
N GLY A 191 -5.81 -9.95 -4.72
CA GLY A 191 -4.55 -9.84 -5.44
C GLY A 191 -4.58 -8.92 -6.66
N ILE A 192 -5.67 -8.19 -6.92
CA ILE A 192 -5.84 -7.35 -8.12
C ILE A 192 -6.16 -5.92 -7.80
N GLU A 193 -7.10 -5.67 -6.91
CA GLU A 193 -7.57 -4.34 -6.60
C GLU A 193 -6.68 -3.72 -5.53
N LEU A 194 -5.86 -2.79 -5.95
CA LEU A 194 -4.97 -2.02 -5.07
C LEU A 194 -5.59 -0.63 -4.83
N VAL A 195 -5.87 -0.34 -3.57
CA VAL A 195 -6.32 0.98 -3.11
C VAL A 195 -5.28 1.53 -2.13
N VAL A 196 -4.84 2.75 -2.38
CA VAL A 196 -3.88 3.46 -1.53
C VAL A 196 -4.54 4.73 -1.01
N ALA A 197 -4.42 4.98 0.29
CA ALA A 197 -4.80 6.23 0.93
C ALA A 197 -3.59 6.86 1.62
N SER A 198 -3.44 8.17 1.52
CA SER A 198 -2.27 8.86 2.08
C SER A 198 -2.63 10.22 2.67
N VAL A 199 -1.98 10.57 3.79
CA VAL A 199 -1.83 11.93 4.34
C VAL A 199 -0.34 12.18 4.62
N GLY A 200 0.16 13.35 4.26
CA GLY A 200 1.57 13.73 4.43
C GLY A 200 2.40 13.57 3.16
N ASP A 201 3.68 13.31 3.30
CA ASP A 201 4.71 13.28 2.25
C ASP A 201 5.47 11.94 2.15
N SER A 202 5.02 10.93 2.90
CA SER A 202 5.35 9.53 2.63
C SER A 202 4.74 9.11 1.30
N ARG A 203 5.40 8.19 0.57
CA ARG A 203 5.00 7.85 -0.80
C ARG A 203 4.66 6.39 -1.00
N ALA A 204 3.76 6.14 -1.94
CA ALA A 204 3.50 4.83 -2.53
C ALA A 204 3.83 4.87 -4.03
N LEU A 205 4.69 3.95 -4.50
CA LEU A 205 5.09 3.83 -5.89
C LEU A 205 4.78 2.43 -6.41
N LEU A 206 4.23 2.35 -7.61
CA LEU A 206 4.03 1.10 -8.34
C LEU A 206 5.07 1.02 -9.47
N CYS A 207 5.89 -0.02 -9.46
CA CYS A 207 6.78 -0.29 -10.59
C CYS A 207 6.02 -1.05 -11.68
N ARG A 208 5.67 -0.35 -12.76
CA ARG A 208 4.97 -0.92 -13.94
C ARG A 208 5.88 -0.87 -15.16
N LYS A 209 6.21 -2.04 -15.72
CA LYS A 209 7.13 -2.18 -16.88
C LYS A 209 8.49 -1.50 -16.64
N GLY A 210 9.05 -1.65 -15.44
CA GLY A 210 10.31 -1.03 -15.03
C GLY A 210 10.25 0.49 -14.78
N LYS A 211 9.06 1.12 -14.86
CA LYS A 211 8.89 2.55 -14.63
C LYS A 211 8.16 2.81 -13.32
N ALA A 212 8.67 3.80 -12.59
CA ALA A 212 8.03 4.27 -11.37
C ALA A 212 6.72 5.01 -11.69
N ARG A 213 5.63 4.54 -11.11
CA ARG A 213 4.33 5.21 -11.16
C ARG A 213 3.95 5.63 -9.75
N LYS A 214 3.85 6.92 -9.52
CA LYS A 214 3.43 7.49 -8.25
C LYS A 214 1.93 7.21 -8.02
N LEU A 215 1.57 6.69 -6.86
CA LEU A 215 0.19 6.43 -6.45
C LEU A 215 -0.32 7.45 -5.42
N THR A 216 0.57 8.24 -4.82
CA THR A 216 0.26 9.27 -3.83
C THR A 216 0.88 10.59 -4.26
N ASP A 217 0.23 11.70 -3.95
CA ASP A 217 0.81 13.04 -4.13
C ASP A 217 1.11 13.65 -2.77
N ASP A 218 2.32 14.22 -2.63
CA ASP A 218 2.79 14.78 -1.36
C ASP A 218 1.92 15.97 -0.96
N HIS A 219 1.48 16.00 0.28
CA HIS A 219 0.67 17.07 0.84
C HIS A 219 1.57 18.17 1.43
N THR A 220 2.20 18.94 0.56
CA THR A 220 3.11 20.02 0.95
C THR A 220 2.44 21.39 0.84
N PRO A 221 2.88 22.40 1.64
CA PRO A 221 2.34 23.78 1.54
C PRO A 221 2.63 24.47 0.20
N GLU A 222 3.45 23.89 -0.67
CA GLU A 222 3.73 24.41 -2.02
C GLU A 222 2.63 24.04 -3.01
N ARG A 223 1.95 22.93 -2.79
CA ARG A 223 0.84 22.46 -3.61
C ARG A 223 -0.30 23.47 -3.56
N LYS A 224 -0.79 23.89 -4.72
CA LYS A 224 -1.68 25.06 -4.86
C LYS A 224 -3.00 24.92 -4.10
N ASP A 225 -3.63 23.77 -4.17
CA ASP A 225 -4.89 23.42 -3.49
C ASP A 225 -4.70 23.37 -1.96
N GLU A 226 -3.65 22.71 -1.50
CA GLU A 226 -3.27 22.63 -0.10
C GLU A 226 -2.99 24.04 0.48
N LYS A 227 -2.18 24.81 -0.20
CA LYS A 227 -1.88 26.21 0.16
C LYS A 227 -3.15 27.08 0.23
N HIS A 228 -4.09 26.86 -0.69
CA HIS A 228 -5.34 27.58 -0.68
C HIS A 228 -6.18 27.24 0.56
N ARG A 229 -6.31 25.95 0.89
CA ARG A 229 -7.04 25.49 2.08
C ARG A 229 -6.42 26.08 3.38
N ILE A 230 -5.08 25.99 3.52
CA ILE A 230 -4.39 26.52 4.70
C ILE A 230 -4.69 28.03 4.86
N ARG A 231 -4.59 28.81 3.77
CA ARG A 231 -4.86 30.26 3.84
C ARG A 231 -6.31 30.60 4.13
N GLN A 232 -7.26 29.84 3.56
CA GLN A 232 -8.69 30.03 3.84
C GLN A 232 -9.03 29.74 5.31
N SER A 233 -8.32 28.81 5.95
CA SER A 233 -8.47 28.48 7.36
C SER A 233 -7.71 29.44 8.28
N GLY A 234 -7.11 30.51 7.75
CA GLY A 234 -6.34 31.48 8.56
C GLY A 234 -4.92 31.05 8.88
N GLY A 235 -4.43 29.93 8.34
CA GLY A 235 -3.04 29.50 8.45
C GLY A 235 -2.11 30.30 7.53
N LEU A 236 -0.83 30.32 7.89
CA LEU A 236 0.23 30.99 7.14
C LEU A 236 1.14 29.93 6.50
N VAL A 237 1.54 30.17 5.25
CA VAL A 237 2.60 29.39 4.57
C VAL A 237 3.84 30.26 4.53
N THR A 238 4.89 29.83 5.20
CA THR A 238 6.19 30.53 5.30
C THR A 238 7.30 29.59 4.85
N TRP A 239 8.43 30.13 4.45
CA TRP A 239 9.62 29.38 4.04
C TRP A 239 10.68 29.49 5.12
N ASN A 240 11.29 28.35 5.44
CA ASN A 240 12.44 28.31 6.35
C ASN A 240 13.74 28.74 5.62
N SER A 241 14.85 28.81 6.33
CA SER A 241 16.16 29.21 5.80
C SER A 241 16.72 28.29 4.72
N VAL A 242 16.25 27.05 4.65
CA VAL A 242 16.65 26.06 3.63
C VAL A 242 15.70 26.03 2.42
N GLY A 243 14.71 26.95 2.38
CA GLY A 243 13.78 27.09 1.27
C GLY A 243 12.62 26.06 1.28
N GLN A 244 12.34 25.43 2.40
CA GLN A 244 11.20 24.52 2.56
C GLN A 244 9.98 25.29 3.08
N ALA A 245 8.83 25.08 2.46
CA ALA A 245 7.58 25.69 2.88
C ALA A 245 7.00 25.00 4.11
N ASN A 246 6.50 25.78 5.07
CA ASN A 246 5.92 25.28 6.31
C ASN A 246 4.60 25.97 6.63
N VAL A 247 3.69 25.22 7.24
CA VAL A 247 2.45 25.75 7.84
C VAL A 247 2.81 26.39 9.18
N ASN A 248 2.47 27.66 9.34
CA ASN A 248 2.75 28.49 10.54
C ASN A 248 4.23 28.43 10.99
N GLY A 249 5.17 28.24 10.05
CA GLY A 249 6.59 28.16 10.31
C GLY A 249 7.07 26.87 10.98
N ARG A 250 6.23 25.84 11.09
CA ARG A 250 6.54 24.62 11.84
C ARG A 250 6.40 23.34 11.01
N LEU A 251 5.22 23.07 10.46
CA LEU A 251 4.91 21.79 9.84
C LEU A 251 5.17 21.85 8.33
N ALA A 252 5.99 20.93 7.80
CA ALA A 252 6.35 20.86 6.39
C ALA A 252 5.27 20.25 5.49
N MET A 253 4.24 19.67 6.09
CA MET A 253 3.11 19.07 5.40
C MET A 253 1.78 19.75 5.73
N THR A 254 0.72 19.48 4.97
CA THR A 254 -0.60 20.11 5.11
C THR A 254 -1.69 19.13 5.49
N ARG A 255 -1.36 17.83 5.53
CA ARG A 255 -2.23 16.76 6.03
C ARG A 255 -1.43 15.81 6.90
N SER A 256 -2.01 15.45 8.04
CA SER A 256 -1.45 14.51 9.01
C SER A 256 -2.55 13.95 9.91
N ILE A 257 -2.28 12.84 10.58
CA ILE A 257 -3.01 12.38 11.76
C ILE A 257 -2.32 12.99 12.97
N GLY A 258 -3.08 13.62 13.91
CA GLY A 258 -2.50 14.43 14.97
C GLY A 258 -2.35 15.90 14.59
N ASP A 259 -1.32 16.59 15.08
CA ASP A 259 -1.11 18.03 14.89
C ASP A 259 -2.35 18.87 15.23
N PHE A 260 -2.99 18.56 16.34
CA PHE A 260 -4.32 19.11 16.69
C PHE A 260 -4.29 20.63 16.91
N ASP A 261 -3.16 21.19 17.25
CA ASP A 261 -2.97 22.64 17.38
C ASP A 261 -3.00 23.35 16.01
N LEU A 262 -2.70 22.64 14.90
CA LEU A 262 -2.74 23.17 13.54
C LEU A 262 -4.02 22.83 12.76
N LYS A 263 -4.91 22.00 13.29
CA LYS A 263 -6.20 21.67 12.61
C LYS A 263 -7.02 22.94 12.31
N LYS A 264 -7.02 23.91 13.22
CA LYS A 264 -7.70 25.22 13.01
C LYS A 264 -7.03 26.06 11.91
N SER A 265 -5.78 25.78 11.59
CA SER A 265 -5.02 26.46 10.52
C SER A 265 -5.14 25.73 9.18
N GLY A 266 -6.00 24.71 9.08
CA GLY A 266 -6.30 24.01 7.83
C GLY A 266 -5.50 22.72 7.60
N VAL A 267 -4.73 22.23 8.58
CA VAL A 267 -4.17 20.87 8.53
C VAL A 267 -5.32 19.87 8.74
N ILE A 268 -5.42 18.85 7.90
CA ILE A 268 -6.52 17.87 7.93
C ILE A 268 -5.99 16.44 7.92
N ALA A 269 -6.82 15.49 8.38
CA ALA A 269 -6.54 14.06 8.35
C ALA A 269 -7.28 13.34 7.21
N GLU A 270 -8.02 14.07 6.38
CA GLU A 270 -8.72 13.50 5.22
C GLU A 270 -7.69 13.04 4.17
N PRO A 271 -7.63 11.73 3.84
CA PRO A 271 -6.65 11.23 2.91
C PRO A 271 -7.04 11.48 1.45
N GLU A 272 -6.06 11.56 0.58
CA GLU A 272 -6.27 11.33 -0.84
C GLU A 272 -6.18 9.82 -1.12
N THR A 273 -7.08 9.33 -1.97
CA THR A 273 -7.17 7.92 -2.29
C THR A 273 -6.96 7.67 -3.78
N THR A 274 -6.21 6.62 -4.09
CA THR A 274 -5.98 6.18 -5.47
C THR A 274 -6.31 4.69 -5.58
N GLN A 275 -7.11 4.33 -6.59
CA GLN A 275 -7.44 2.95 -6.90
C GLN A 275 -6.81 2.55 -8.24
N THR A 276 -6.23 1.38 -8.29
CA THR A 276 -5.69 0.81 -9.53
C THR A 276 -5.86 -0.71 -9.57
N LEU A 277 -6.04 -1.24 -10.77
CA LEU A 277 -6.02 -2.69 -10.98
C LEU A 277 -4.59 -3.13 -11.32
N LEU A 278 -4.09 -4.11 -10.58
CA LEU A 278 -2.79 -4.70 -10.82
C LEU A 278 -2.77 -5.53 -12.10
N GLN A 279 -1.69 -5.39 -12.83
CA GLN A 279 -1.36 -6.15 -14.02
C GLN A 279 -0.13 -7.00 -13.72
N HIS A 280 -0.31 -8.20 -13.14
CA HIS A 280 0.80 -9.05 -12.69
C HIS A 280 1.83 -9.39 -13.77
N ALA A 281 1.45 -9.31 -15.06
CA ALA A 281 2.39 -9.45 -16.18
C ALA A 281 3.34 -8.24 -16.33
N HIS A 282 2.99 -7.09 -15.75
CA HIS A 282 3.69 -5.81 -15.96
C HIS A 282 4.08 -5.09 -14.67
N ASP A 283 3.38 -5.38 -13.58
CA ASP A 283 3.62 -4.77 -12.27
C ASP A 283 4.60 -5.63 -11.49
N SER A 284 5.78 -5.07 -11.19
CA SER A 284 6.85 -5.78 -10.50
C SER A 284 6.68 -5.73 -8.98
N PHE A 285 6.35 -4.57 -8.44
CA PHE A 285 6.18 -4.38 -7.00
C PHE A 285 5.44 -3.06 -6.68
N LEU A 286 4.90 -3.00 -5.47
CA LEU A 286 4.54 -1.78 -4.77
C LEU A 286 5.65 -1.48 -3.75
N VAL A 287 6.05 -0.22 -3.63
CA VAL A 287 6.95 0.22 -2.56
C VAL A 287 6.34 1.41 -1.83
N LEU A 288 6.36 1.36 -0.49
CA LEU A 288 6.02 2.47 0.40
C LEU A 288 7.30 2.99 1.05
N THR A 289 7.47 4.31 1.11
CA THR A 289 8.69 4.95 1.63
C THR A 289 8.37 6.19 2.45
N THR A 290 9.12 6.43 3.53
CA THR A 290 9.09 7.69 4.29
C THR A 290 9.93 8.77 3.60
N ASP A 291 9.82 10.00 4.08
CA ASP A 291 10.48 11.17 3.49
C ASP A 291 12.01 11.09 3.60
N GLY A 292 12.55 10.43 4.64
CA GLY A 292 13.99 10.15 4.75
C GLY A 292 14.60 9.45 3.54
N ILE A 293 13.77 8.73 2.76
CA ILE A 293 14.15 8.14 1.47
C ILE A 293 13.78 9.07 0.32
N ASN A 294 12.54 9.56 0.31
CA ASN A 294 11.95 10.34 -0.78
C ASN A 294 12.67 11.68 -1.03
N PHE A 295 13.28 12.24 0.00
CA PHE A 295 14.00 13.50 -0.08
C PHE A 295 15.36 13.35 -0.78
N ILE A 296 15.96 12.16 -0.67
CA ILE A 296 17.31 11.89 -1.17
C ILE A 296 17.29 11.19 -2.53
N MET A 297 16.30 10.33 -2.78
CA MET A 297 16.22 9.49 -3.96
C MET A 297 15.01 9.85 -4.84
N THR A 298 15.18 9.81 -6.15
CA THR A 298 14.05 9.95 -7.08
C THR A 298 13.22 8.67 -7.12
N ASN A 299 11.95 8.79 -7.48
CA ASN A 299 11.05 7.65 -7.60
C ASN A 299 11.58 6.58 -8.57
N GLN A 300 12.22 6.98 -9.67
CA GLN A 300 12.78 6.04 -10.65
C GLN A 300 14.03 5.33 -10.11
N GLU A 301 14.91 6.04 -9.40
CA GLU A 301 16.08 5.42 -8.76
C GLU A 301 15.66 4.36 -7.75
N ILE A 302 14.65 4.63 -6.91
CA ILE A 302 14.11 3.64 -5.98
C ILE A 302 13.66 2.39 -6.75
N CYS A 303 12.91 2.57 -7.84
CA CYS A 303 12.47 1.44 -8.67
C CYS A 303 13.63 0.69 -9.35
N ASP A 304 14.64 1.41 -9.84
CA ASP A 304 15.77 0.81 -10.53
C ASP A 304 16.64 -0.01 -9.57
N ILE A 305 16.85 0.48 -8.35
CA ILE A 305 17.59 -0.26 -7.30
C ILE A 305 16.82 -1.52 -6.89
N ILE A 306 15.52 -1.41 -6.63
CA ILE A 306 14.69 -2.58 -6.26
C ILE A 306 14.70 -3.63 -7.38
N ASN A 307 14.65 -3.21 -8.65
CA ASN A 307 14.70 -4.14 -9.78
C ASN A 307 16.01 -4.92 -9.89
N GLN A 308 17.12 -4.43 -9.30
CA GLN A 308 18.42 -5.14 -9.30
C GLN A 308 18.51 -6.20 -8.19
N CYS A 309 17.66 -6.14 -7.19
CA CYS A 309 17.72 -7.04 -6.03
C CYS A 309 17.05 -8.39 -6.34
N HIS A 310 17.57 -9.44 -5.70
CA HIS A 310 17.04 -10.79 -5.89
C HIS A 310 15.75 -11.04 -5.11
N ASP A 311 15.63 -10.45 -3.93
CA ASP A 311 14.43 -10.60 -3.12
C ASP A 311 13.98 -9.26 -2.49
N PRO A 312 12.70 -9.16 -2.06
CA PRO A 312 12.16 -7.93 -1.51
C PRO A 312 12.79 -7.50 -0.18
N THR A 313 13.30 -8.44 0.63
CA THR A 313 13.97 -8.11 1.89
C THR A 313 15.34 -7.48 1.64
N GLU A 314 16.10 -8.05 0.70
CA GLU A 314 17.33 -7.44 0.22
C GLU A 314 17.06 -6.03 -0.32
N ALA A 315 16.03 -5.89 -1.18
CA ALA A 315 15.65 -4.60 -1.77
C ALA A 315 15.32 -3.53 -0.72
N ALA A 316 14.54 -3.91 0.30
CA ALA A 316 14.20 -3.00 1.38
C ALA A 316 15.45 -2.52 2.15
N ASN A 317 16.35 -3.43 2.50
CA ASN A 317 17.59 -3.08 3.20
C ASN A 317 18.50 -2.20 2.33
N VAL A 318 18.69 -2.55 1.06
CA VAL A 318 19.52 -1.77 0.13
C VAL A 318 19.01 -0.34 -0.01
N ILE A 319 17.69 -0.13 -0.16
CA ILE A 319 17.11 1.21 -0.25
C ILE A 319 17.37 2.02 1.01
N ALA A 320 17.10 1.44 2.19
CA ALA A 320 17.30 2.13 3.46
C ALA A 320 18.78 2.46 3.73
N GLU A 321 19.69 1.54 3.42
CA GLU A 321 21.13 1.76 3.53
C GLU A 321 21.65 2.81 2.53
N GLN A 322 21.18 2.79 1.30
CA GLN A 322 21.58 3.79 0.30
C GLN A 322 21.09 5.19 0.65
N ALA A 323 19.89 5.32 1.24
CA ALA A 323 19.42 6.61 1.72
C ALA A 323 20.38 7.21 2.76
N LEU A 324 20.90 6.39 3.69
CA LEU A 324 21.93 6.81 4.65
C LEU A 324 23.25 7.19 3.95
N GLN A 325 23.69 6.39 2.98
CA GLN A 325 24.93 6.68 2.22
C GLN A 325 24.83 7.98 1.41
N TYR A 326 23.65 8.30 0.91
CA TYR A 326 23.38 9.57 0.20
C TYR A 326 23.19 10.75 1.14
N GLY A 327 23.29 10.54 2.44
CA GLY A 327 23.30 11.60 3.44
C GLY A 327 21.93 11.89 4.07
N SER A 328 20.98 10.94 4.02
CA SER A 328 19.77 11.05 4.83
C SER A 328 20.14 11.13 6.32
N GLU A 329 19.57 12.11 7.00
CA GLU A 329 19.73 12.29 8.44
C GLU A 329 18.50 11.81 9.21
N ASP A 330 17.40 11.50 8.48
CA ASP A 330 16.12 11.15 9.04
C ASP A 330 15.91 9.64 9.21
N ASN A 331 14.85 9.30 9.94
CA ASN A 331 14.32 7.93 9.92
C ASN A 331 14.01 7.54 8.48
N SER A 332 14.29 6.32 8.11
CA SER A 332 14.15 5.82 6.74
C SER A 332 13.51 4.46 6.76
N THR A 333 12.24 4.39 6.39
CA THR A 333 11.46 3.16 6.41
C THR A 333 10.91 2.84 5.03
N VAL A 334 10.98 1.56 4.65
CA VAL A 334 10.52 1.08 3.35
C VAL A 334 9.82 -0.26 3.48
N ILE A 335 8.74 -0.43 2.71
CA ILE A 335 8.02 -1.69 2.53
C ILE A 335 8.02 -2.01 1.04
N VAL A 336 8.48 -3.20 0.65
CA VAL A 336 8.50 -3.67 -0.74
C VAL A 336 7.56 -4.87 -0.85
N VAL A 337 6.47 -4.71 -1.60
CA VAL A 337 5.45 -5.74 -1.85
C VAL A 337 5.61 -6.25 -3.26
N PRO A 338 6.08 -7.46 -3.46
CA PRO A 338 6.38 -8.00 -4.77
C PRO A 338 5.10 -8.48 -5.49
N PHE A 339 5.10 -8.32 -6.83
CA PHE A 339 4.01 -8.78 -7.72
C PHE A 339 4.52 -9.74 -8.79
N GLY A 340 3.64 -10.18 -9.68
CA GLY A 340 3.94 -11.23 -10.66
C GLY A 340 5.05 -10.91 -11.67
N ALA A 341 5.40 -9.64 -11.88
CA ALA A 341 6.51 -9.25 -12.75
C ALA A 341 7.83 -8.99 -11.98
N TRP A 342 7.93 -9.39 -10.71
CA TRP A 342 9.19 -9.29 -9.97
C TRP A 342 10.33 -9.96 -10.71
N GLY A 343 11.48 -9.31 -10.78
CA GLY A 343 12.68 -9.82 -11.45
C GLY A 343 12.71 -9.69 -12.97
N LYS A 344 11.61 -9.33 -13.63
CA LYS A 344 11.59 -9.16 -15.10
C LYS A 344 12.44 -8.01 -15.63
N HIS A 345 12.78 -7.05 -14.79
CA HIS A 345 13.47 -5.82 -15.20
C HIS A 345 14.87 -5.70 -14.58
N GLN A 346 15.47 -6.80 -14.11
CA GLN A 346 16.80 -6.81 -13.48
C GLN A 346 17.91 -6.29 -14.37
N ASN A 347 17.78 -6.44 -15.68
CA ASN A 347 18.78 -6.04 -16.67
C ASN A 347 18.45 -4.72 -17.39
N ALA A 348 17.49 -3.93 -16.88
CA ALA A 348 17.21 -2.61 -17.43
C ALA A 348 18.43 -1.70 -17.20
N GLU A 349 18.80 -0.89 -18.22
CA GLU A 349 19.91 0.04 -18.09
C GLU A 349 19.65 1.00 -16.93
N TYR A 350 20.60 1.03 -16.00
CA TYR A 350 20.57 1.90 -14.83
C TYR A 350 20.90 3.33 -15.24
N THR A 351 19.94 4.21 -15.22
CA THR A 351 20.16 5.63 -15.41
C THR A 351 20.63 6.27 -14.10
N TYR A 352 21.92 6.17 -13.85
CA TYR A 352 22.54 6.84 -12.71
C TYR A 352 22.62 8.34 -12.99
N ASP A 353 21.90 9.15 -12.22
CA ASP A 353 22.03 10.61 -12.32
C ASP A 353 23.26 11.07 -11.54
N MET A 354 24.36 11.26 -12.27
CA MET A 354 25.65 11.73 -11.72
C MET A 354 25.58 13.16 -11.15
N SER A 355 24.49 13.90 -11.35
CA SER A 355 24.37 15.29 -10.92
C SER A 355 24.34 15.47 -9.39
N ARG A 356 23.99 14.43 -8.64
CA ARG A 356 23.89 14.47 -7.17
C ARG A 356 25.21 14.55 -6.44
N ASN A 357 26.29 13.97 -6.97
CA ASN A 357 27.60 14.00 -6.32
C ASN A 357 28.17 15.43 -6.18
N PHE A 358 27.63 16.41 -6.92
CA PHE A 358 28.07 17.80 -6.86
C PHE A 358 27.18 18.68 -5.94
N ALA A 359 25.92 18.31 -5.75
CA ALA A 359 25.01 19.08 -4.90
C ALA A 359 25.20 18.85 -3.40
N SER A 360 25.62 17.64 -3.00
CA SER A 360 25.90 17.30 -1.61
C SER A 360 27.22 17.91 -1.09
N ILE A 361 28.17 18.19 -1.98
CA ILE A 361 29.48 18.78 -1.63
C ILE A 361 29.38 20.31 -1.49
N GLY A 362 28.41 20.97 -2.09
CA GLY A 362 28.27 22.43 -2.11
C GLY A 362 27.39 23.04 -1.02
N ARG A 363 26.77 22.24 -0.14
CA ARG A 363 25.86 22.73 0.92
C ARG A 363 26.50 22.90 2.31
N TRP A 364 27.80 22.67 2.44
CA TRP A 364 28.54 22.77 3.70
C TRP A 364 29.71 23.77 3.65
N SER A 365 29.54 24.88 2.97
CA SER A 365 30.48 26.02 3.09
C SER A 365 29.76 27.28 3.51
#